data_fae8f113340b5038713b0150a15bb594
#
_entry.id   fae8f113340b5038713b0150a15bb594
#
_cell.length_a   1.000
_cell.length_b   1.000
_cell.length_c   1.000
_cell.angle_alpha   90.00
_cell.angle_beta   90.00
_cell.angle_gamma   90.00
#
_symmetry.space_group_name_H-M   'P 1'
#
loop_
_entity.id
_entity.type
_entity.pdbx_description
1 polymer ?
#
loop_
_entity_poly.entity_id
_entity_poly.type
_entity_poly.pdbx_seq_one_letter_code
_entity_poly.pdbx_strand_id
1 'polypeptide(L)'
;MSTNIDNIIDSNGDPATITIESVDNSISRVAKSSNSWKVSYKGVVILAYFYMTVTNNKVTNAWDYSITTLGSTYSDASLTYNSSSAKLTFTSNAYNGIASHTCWLKGTPRGTNNEVDVTYSM
;
A
#
# COMPACT_ATOMS: atom_id res chain seq x y z
N MET A 1 14.96 -7.26 9.52
CA MET A 1 14.21 -6.21 8.82
C MET A 1 14.18 -6.50 7.34
N SER A 2 13.07 -6.30 6.71
CA SER A 2 12.88 -6.64 5.31
C SER A 2 12.28 -5.45 4.58
N THR A 3 12.87 -5.11 3.43
CA THR A 3 12.38 -4.03 2.57
C THR A 3 12.50 -4.50 1.13
N ASN A 4 11.39 -4.48 0.41
CA ASN A 4 11.37 -4.77 -1.01
C ASN A 4 10.98 -3.51 -1.75
N ILE A 5 11.70 -3.23 -2.84
CA ILE A 5 11.46 -2.08 -3.69
C ILE A 5 11.34 -2.56 -5.12
N ASP A 6 10.20 -2.28 -5.74
CA ASP A 6 9.96 -2.58 -7.15
C ASP A 6 9.84 -1.29 -7.92
N ASN A 7 10.64 -1.16 -8.96
CA ASN A 7 10.55 -0.02 -9.88
C ASN A 7 9.61 -0.39 -11.02
N ILE A 8 8.62 0.47 -11.24
CA ILE A 8 7.58 0.23 -12.24
C ILE A 8 7.40 1.47 -13.11
N ILE A 9 6.61 1.35 -14.15
CA ILE A 9 6.17 2.47 -14.98
C ILE A 9 4.66 2.60 -14.76
N ASP A 10 4.21 3.81 -14.43
CA ASP A 10 2.79 4.04 -14.19
C ASP A 10 2.01 4.15 -15.51
N SER A 11 0.70 4.38 -15.41
CA SER A 11 -0.17 4.45 -16.59
C SER A 11 0.14 5.62 -17.50
N ASN A 12 0.85 6.62 -17.02
CA ASN A 12 1.26 7.79 -17.79
C ASN A 12 2.66 7.64 -18.40
N GLY A 13 3.31 6.49 -18.20
CA GLY A 13 4.67 6.26 -18.69
C GLY A 13 5.75 6.82 -17.78
N ASP A 14 5.41 7.28 -16.59
CA ASP A 14 6.35 7.84 -15.62
C ASP A 14 6.86 6.78 -14.66
N PRO A 15 8.08 6.95 -14.14
CA PRO A 15 8.60 5.99 -13.16
C PRO A 15 7.85 6.08 -11.83
N ALA A 16 7.64 4.94 -11.23
CA ALA A 16 7.06 4.83 -9.90
C ALA A 16 7.74 3.71 -9.13
N THR A 17 7.57 3.70 -7.82
CA THR A 17 8.20 2.72 -6.95
C THR A 17 7.17 2.16 -5.98
N ILE A 18 7.11 0.83 -5.89
CA ILE A 18 6.37 0.12 -4.86
C ILE A 18 7.36 -0.27 -3.78
N THR A 19 7.07 0.06 -2.55
CA THR A 19 7.92 -0.31 -1.42
C THR A 19 7.11 -1.05 -0.38
N ILE A 20 7.65 -2.17 0.09
CA ILE A 20 7.12 -2.90 1.25
C ILE A 20 8.21 -2.88 2.30
N GLU A 21 7.89 -2.31 3.44
CA GLU A 21 8.87 -2.08 4.48
C GLU A 21 8.35 -2.64 5.80
N SER A 22 9.17 -3.45 6.46
CA SER A 22 8.84 -3.92 7.80
C SER A 22 8.91 -2.75 8.78
N VAL A 23 7.83 -2.54 9.51
CA VAL A 23 7.78 -1.47 10.53
C VAL A 23 7.87 -2.04 11.93
N ASP A 24 8.03 -3.33 12.03
CA ASP A 24 8.19 -4.00 13.31
C ASP A 24 9.66 -3.97 13.69
N ASN A 25 10.02 -3.08 14.58
CA ASN A 25 11.40 -2.94 15.03
C ASN A 25 11.66 -3.68 16.34
N SER A 26 10.87 -4.69 16.63
CA SER A 26 11.12 -5.56 17.76
C SER A 26 12.44 -6.31 17.58
N ILE A 27 13.18 -6.40 18.64
CA ILE A 27 14.41 -7.18 18.68
C ILE A 27 14.22 -8.57 19.28
N SER A 28 12.98 -9.02 19.34
CA SER A 28 12.64 -10.34 19.89
C SER A 28 13.41 -11.45 19.19
N ARG A 29 13.84 -12.41 19.96
CA ARG A 29 14.54 -13.61 19.47
C ARG A 29 13.59 -14.75 19.18
N VAL A 30 12.33 -14.62 19.58
CA VAL A 30 11.34 -15.66 19.32
C VAL A 30 10.76 -15.47 17.93
N ALA A 31 10.35 -16.56 17.33
CA ALA A 31 9.63 -16.50 16.06
C ALA A 31 8.34 -15.71 16.25
N LYS A 32 8.08 -14.81 15.32
CA LYS A 32 6.90 -13.96 15.42
C LYS A 32 5.73 -14.61 14.73
N SER A 33 4.57 -14.50 15.37
CA SER A 33 3.31 -14.89 14.74
C SER A 33 2.74 -13.78 13.89
N SER A 34 3.30 -12.55 13.95
CA SER A 34 2.80 -11.42 13.20
C SER A 34 3.92 -10.49 12.76
N ASN A 35 3.68 -9.80 11.66
CA ASN A 35 4.53 -8.72 11.15
C ASN A 35 3.66 -7.56 10.72
N SER A 36 4.16 -6.35 10.94
CA SER A 36 3.52 -5.14 10.43
C SER A 36 4.34 -4.57 9.28
N TRP A 37 3.65 -4.07 8.27
CA TRP A 37 4.24 -3.60 7.03
C TRP A 37 3.74 -2.23 6.65
N LYS A 38 4.63 -1.42 6.10
CA LYS A 38 4.24 -0.20 5.41
C LYS A 38 4.25 -0.49 3.92
N VAL A 39 3.11 -0.33 3.29
CA VAL A 39 2.91 -0.55 1.86
C VAL A 39 2.83 0.81 1.19
N SER A 40 3.74 1.11 0.27
CA SER A 40 3.86 2.44 -0.32
C SER A 40 3.87 2.40 -1.84
N TYR A 41 3.21 3.38 -2.45
CA TYR A 41 3.32 3.69 -3.86
C TYR A 41 3.86 5.11 -3.98
N LYS A 42 4.96 5.27 -4.70
CA LYS A 42 5.59 6.59 -4.90
C LYS A 42 5.77 6.84 -6.38
N GLY A 43 4.85 7.59 -6.96
CA GLY A 43 4.92 8.01 -8.36
C GLY A 43 5.33 9.47 -8.47
N VAL A 44 5.23 10.00 -9.70
CA VAL A 44 5.55 11.40 -9.97
C VAL A 44 4.45 12.31 -9.44
N VAL A 45 3.19 11.91 -9.57
CA VAL A 45 2.04 12.75 -9.21
C VAL A 45 1.17 12.17 -8.10
N ILE A 46 1.40 10.92 -7.69
CA ILE A 46 0.64 10.28 -6.62
C ILE A 46 1.61 9.59 -5.68
N LEU A 47 1.47 9.89 -4.38
CA LEU A 47 2.14 9.16 -3.32
C LEU A 47 1.07 8.64 -2.38
N ALA A 48 1.10 7.35 -2.09
CA ALA A 48 0.11 6.75 -1.22
C ALA A 48 0.77 5.66 -0.38
N TYR A 49 0.37 5.53 0.87
CA TYR A 49 0.82 4.44 1.71
C TYR A 49 -0.22 4.11 2.75
N PHE A 50 -0.10 2.92 3.29
CA PHE A 50 -0.85 2.50 4.46
C PHE A 50 -0.05 1.44 5.22
N TYR A 51 -0.48 1.16 6.43
CA TYR A 51 0.12 0.13 7.26
C TYR A 51 -0.83 -1.04 7.41
N MET A 52 -0.27 -2.24 7.51
CA MET A 52 -1.07 -3.44 7.74
C MET A 52 -0.31 -4.42 8.62
N THR A 53 -1.05 -5.26 9.33
CA THR A 53 -0.49 -6.33 10.15
C THR A 53 -0.97 -7.66 9.62
N VAL A 54 -0.05 -8.61 9.51
CA VAL A 54 -0.34 -9.99 9.11
C VAL A 54 0.00 -10.91 10.27
N THR A 55 -0.98 -11.67 10.72
CA THR A 55 -0.84 -12.62 11.81
C THR A 55 -1.29 -13.98 11.32
N ASN A 56 -0.42 -14.99 11.47
CA ASN A 56 -0.71 -16.34 10.97
C ASN A 56 -1.11 -16.32 9.49
N ASN A 57 -0.43 -15.48 8.71
CA ASN A 57 -0.61 -15.34 7.26
C ASN A 57 -1.98 -14.79 6.87
N LYS A 58 -2.63 -14.07 7.77
CA LYS A 58 -3.90 -13.39 7.52
C LYS A 58 -3.81 -11.94 7.98
N VAL A 59 -4.50 -11.06 7.27
CA VAL A 59 -4.54 -9.65 7.66
C VAL A 59 -5.39 -9.52 8.92
N THR A 60 -4.84 -8.85 9.93
CA THR A 60 -5.53 -8.62 11.19
C THR A 60 -5.73 -7.14 11.50
N ASN A 61 -5.08 -6.26 10.76
CA ASN A 61 -5.26 -4.81 10.94
C ASN A 61 -4.75 -4.06 9.72
N ALA A 62 -5.30 -2.85 9.52
CA ALA A 62 -4.80 -1.87 8.56
C ALA A 62 -5.10 -0.49 9.13
N TRP A 63 -4.12 0.44 9.02
CA TRP A 63 -4.28 1.75 9.66
C TRP A 63 -3.34 2.79 9.03
N ASP A 64 -3.56 4.05 9.40
CA ASP A 64 -2.67 5.20 9.12
C ASP A 64 -2.30 5.33 7.64
N TYR A 65 -3.30 5.50 6.78
CA TYR A 65 -3.03 5.76 5.38
C TYR A 65 -2.74 7.25 5.15
N SER A 66 -2.02 7.50 4.05
CA SER A 66 -1.78 8.86 3.56
C SER A 66 -1.81 8.86 2.04
N ILE A 67 -2.37 9.90 1.47
CA ILE A 67 -2.45 10.11 0.03
C ILE A 67 -2.02 11.54 -0.25
N THR A 68 -1.07 11.69 -1.19
CA THR A 68 -0.63 13.00 -1.66
C THR A 68 -0.73 13.01 -3.18
N THR A 69 -1.35 14.04 -3.73
CA THR A 69 -1.48 14.20 -5.18
C THR A 69 -0.90 15.54 -5.60
N LEU A 70 -0.26 15.55 -6.77
CA LEU A 70 0.30 16.75 -7.38
C LEU A 70 -0.38 16.97 -8.72
N GLY A 71 -0.92 18.17 -8.93
CA GLY A 71 -1.64 18.49 -10.15
C GLY A 71 -3.03 17.89 -10.22
N SER A 72 -3.52 17.36 -9.10
CA SER A 72 -4.87 16.80 -9.01
C SER A 72 -5.30 16.82 -7.54
N THR A 73 -6.53 16.40 -7.29
CA THR A 73 -7.04 16.19 -5.94
C THR A 73 -7.49 14.75 -5.81
N TYR A 74 -7.81 14.33 -4.60
CA TYR A 74 -8.40 13.03 -4.39
C TYR A 74 -9.64 13.13 -3.52
N SER A 75 -10.49 12.13 -3.62
CA SER A 75 -11.72 12.03 -2.84
C SER A 75 -12.02 10.55 -2.58
N ASP A 76 -13.01 10.32 -1.72
CA ASP A 76 -13.53 8.97 -1.45
C ASP A 76 -12.46 8.00 -0.99
N ALA A 77 -11.52 8.46 -0.17
CA ALA A 77 -10.46 7.62 0.35
C ALA A 77 -11.02 6.64 1.38
N SER A 78 -10.61 5.39 1.28
CA SER A 78 -11.08 4.34 2.18
C SER A 78 -9.99 3.29 2.34
N LEU A 79 -9.66 2.96 3.58
CA LEU A 79 -8.77 1.85 3.89
C LEU A 79 -9.60 0.75 4.53
N THR A 80 -9.64 -0.40 3.88
CA THR A 80 -10.42 -1.56 4.32
C THR A 80 -9.54 -2.79 4.35
N TYR A 81 -9.95 -3.78 5.12
CA TYR A 81 -9.26 -5.07 5.12
C TYR A 81 -10.19 -6.20 5.51
N ASN A 82 -9.80 -7.39 5.09
CA ASN A 82 -10.35 -8.65 5.58
C ASN A 82 -9.16 -9.60 5.80
N SER A 83 -9.42 -10.86 6.09
CA SER A 83 -8.32 -11.81 6.34
C SER A 83 -7.44 -12.05 5.12
N SER A 84 -7.93 -11.75 3.92
CA SER A 84 -7.24 -12.03 2.66
C SER A 84 -6.42 -10.86 2.12
N SER A 85 -6.75 -9.62 2.48
CA SER A 85 -6.03 -8.46 1.98
C SER A 85 -6.38 -7.19 2.73
N ALA A 86 -5.53 -6.18 2.59
CA ALA A 86 -5.81 -4.80 2.99
C ALA A 86 -5.70 -3.92 1.76
N LYS A 87 -6.58 -2.95 1.63
CA LYS A 87 -6.70 -2.17 0.41
C LYS A 87 -7.02 -0.71 0.72
N LEU A 88 -6.20 0.17 0.17
CA LEU A 88 -6.46 1.60 0.17
C LEU A 88 -7.04 1.97 -1.19
N THR A 89 -8.21 2.56 -1.20
CA THR A 89 -8.91 2.96 -2.42
C THR A 89 -9.21 4.45 -2.35
N PHE A 90 -9.06 5.14 -3.47
CA PHE A 90 -9.43 6.56 -3.56
C PHE A 90 -9.72 6.91 -5.01
N THR A 91 -10.36 8.05 -5.21
CA THR A 91 -10.61 8.60 -6.54
C THR A 91 -9.65 9.76 -6.79
N SER A 92 -8.92 9.70 -7.89
CA SER A 92 -8.06 10.79 -8.34
C SER A 92 -8.85 11.69 -9.28
N ASN A 93 -8.90 12.99 -8.99
CA ASN A 93 -9.67 13.97 -9.75
C ASN A 93 -8.71 14.98 -10.38
N ALA A 94 -8.71 15.08 -11.70
CA ALA A 94 -7.90 16.08 -12.39
C ALA A 94 -8.38 17.49 -12.04
N TYR A 95 -7.48 18.46 -12.06
CA TYR A 95 -7.80 19.86 -11.72
C TYR A 95 -8.90 20.44 -12.58
N ASN A 96 -8.93 20.05 -13.85
CA ASN A 96 -9.95 20.59 -14.76
C ASN A 96 -11.32 19.92 -14.57
N GLY A 97 -11.43 18.94 -13.68
CA GLY A 97 -12.66 18.23 -13.40
C GLY A 97 -13.17 17.36 -14.53
N ILE A 98 -12.40 17.19 -15.60
CA ILE A 98 -12.86 16.45 -16.77
C ILE A 98 -12.69 14.95 -16.56
N ALA A 99 -11.63 14.55 -15.89
CA ALA A 99 -11.30 13.13 -15.75
C ALA A 99 -11.12 12.78 -14.28
N SER A 100 -11.69 11.66 -13.89
CA SER A 100 -11.42 11.06 -12.59
C SER A 100 -11.33 9.55 -12.79
N HIS A 101 -10.58 8.89 -11.93
CA HIS A 101 -10.50 7.43 -11.97
C HIS A 101 -10.22 6.88 -10.57
N THR A 102 -10.63 5.64 -10.38
CA THR A 102 -10.43 4.95 -9.11
C THR A 102 -9.03 4.38 -9.06
N CYS A 103 -8.33 4.71 -7.98
CA CYS A 103 -7.00 4.20 -7.70
C CYS A 103 -7.06 3.27 -6.49
N TRP A 104 -6.18 2.27 -6.46
CA TRP A 104 -6.09 1.44 -5.27
C TRP A 104 -4.69 0.84 -5.12
N LEU A 105 -4.37 0.56 -3.86
CA LEU A 105 -3.12 -0.07 -3.45
C LEU A 105 -3.48 -1.17 -2.47
N LYS A 106 -3.03 -2.39 -2.74
CA LYS A 106 -3.50 -3.58 -2.03
C LYS A 106 -2.35 -4.44 -1.59
N GLY A 107 -2.36 -4.83 -0.31
CA GLY A 107 -1.43 -5.80 0.24
C GLY A 107 -2.14 -7.13 0.49
N THR A 108 -1.51 -8.21 0.04
CA THR A 108 -2.07 -9.56 0.17
C THR A 108 -1.03 -10.46 0.83
N PRO A 109 -1.36 -11.11 1.96
CA PRO A 109 -0.43 -12.07 2.58
C PRO A 109 -0.03 -13.16 1.61
N ARG A 110 1.23 -13.52 1.66
CA ARG A 110 1.76 -14.62 0.85
C ARG A 110 2.67 -15.50 1.69
N GLY A 111 2.77 -16.76 1.28
CA GLY A 111 3.67 -17.70 1.93
C GLY A 111 3.27 -18.01 3.36
N THR A 112 4.24 -18.37 4.16
CA THR A 112 4.03 -18.85 5.53
C THR A 112 4.76 -18.01 6.58
N ASN A 113 5.38 -16.89 6.18
CA ASN A 113 6.19 -16.06 7.06
C ASN A 113 5.61 -14.66 7.27
N ASN A 114 4.30 -14.50 7.14
CA ASN A 114 3.60 -13.23 7.29
C ASN A 114 4.14 -12.16 6.33
N GLU A 115 4.50 -12.56 5.13
CA GLU A 115 4.96 -11.66 4.07
C GLU A 115 3.77 -11.16 3.24
N VAL A 116 4.01 -10.13 2.43
CA VAL A 116 2.96 -9.43 1.69
C VAL A 116 3.39 -9.22 0.25
N ASP A 117 2.48 -9.50 -0.69
CA ASP A 117 2.57 -9.05 -2.07
C ASP A 117 1.74 -7.79 -2.23
N VAL A 118 2.20 -6.91 -3.13
CA VAL A 118 1.48 -5.67 -3.41
C VAL A 118 1.00 -5.67 -4.84
N THR A 119 -0.27 -5.31 -5.01
CA THR A 119 -0.86 -5.01 -6.31
C THR A 119 -1.45 -3.61 -6.25
N TYR A 120 -1.67 -3.00 -7.40
CA TYR A 120 -2.10 -1.61 -7.46
C TYR A 120 -2.78 -1.33 -8.78
N SER A 121 -3.53 -0.23 -8.78
CA SER A 121 -4.04 0.39 -10.01
C SER A 121 -4.05 1.90 -9.76
N MET A 122 -3.24 2.62 -10.47
CA MET A 122 -3.07 4.06 -10.34
C MET A 122 -3.20 4.70 -11.74
#